data_c11999e064fe22cd5dd125ab4829cf8c
#
_entry.id   c11999e064fe22cd5dd125ab4829cf8c
#
_cell.length_a   1.000
_cell.length_b   1.000
_cell.length_c   1.000
_cell.angle_alpha   90.00
_cell.angle_beta   90.00
_cell.angle_gamma   90.00
#
_symmetry.space_group_name_H-M   'P 1'
#
loop_
_entity.id
_entity.type
_entity.pdbx_description
1 polymer ?
#
loop_
_entity_poly.entity_id
_entity_poly.type
_entity_poly.pdbx_seq_one_letter_code
_entity_poly.pdbx_strand_id
1 'polypeptide(L)'
;MAKILYLVRTPLDGQDNLHAKFAGQMAAMRRLGHTVHHLAWDRRGLWLCGDGQPRLVRRAHGASLPAYSHYLLYRDLMAALENLDTAYDLVYMRYMPVFAGAPRALKKCRRRGARLVVEHHTFPFRYARTGALWMQPFFWYNDRVFDRIAPLVDLHAVMGDAPQTLLGRPVISITNGVDVDALPLHQGLKEPADLHMLALASMSCWQGYDRLIRAMATYPGPEKVVLHLAGSEGDGSLAAWMKLAQEENLGDRVIYEGELHGEKLDELVDRCDIGVGSLAIYKRRIQNVITLKLREYMARGLPFLYTVEKTDVPWEEAFSLQVPNDDSPIDMARVAAFIHRVRADADISRRMRAHAARYMTWDPIMRSVLERVGL
;
A
#
# COMPACT_ATOMS: atom_id res chain seq x y z
N MET A 1 -13.24 -24.36 -7.74
CA MET A 1 -13.40 -22.99 -8.29
C MET A 1 -14.48 -22.29 -7.47
N ALA A 2 -14.12 -21.22 -6.78
CA ALA A 2 -15.05 -20.47 -5.93
C ALA A 2 -15.33 -19.08 -6.52
N LYS A 3 -16.50 -18.52 -6.18
CA LYS A 3 -16.90 -17.17 -6.56
C LYS A 3 -16.66 -16.20 -5.40
N ILE A 4 -15.75 -15.26 -5.56
CA ILE A 4 -15.27 -14.34 -4.52
C ILE A 4 -15.79 -12.93 -4.80
N LEU A 5 -16.35 -12.27 -3.80
CA LEU A 5 -16.58 -10.84 -3.80
C LEU A 5 -15.48 -10.14 -3.02
N TYR A 6 -14.68 -9.35 -3.70
CA TYR A 6 -13.67 -8.49 -3.08
C TYR A 6 -14.30 -7.13 -2.74
N LEU A 7 -14.52 -6.89 -1.45
CA LEU A 7 -15.23 -5.72 -0.95
C LEU A 7 -14.26 -4.68 -0.41
N VAL A 8 -14.04 -3.66 -1.19
CA VAL A 8 -13.12 -2.57 -0.89
C VAL A 8 -13.68 -1.26 -1.42
N ARG A 9 -13.27 -0.15 -0.83
CA ARG A 9 -13.51 1.16 -1.40
C ARG A 9 -12.45 1.45 -2.47
N THR A 10 -12.80 1.30 -3.73
CA THR A 10 -11.93 1.61 -4.86
C THR A 10 -12.70 2.42 -5.91
N PRO A 11 -12.14 3.51 -6.45
CA PRO A 11 -12.72 4.17 -7.61
C PRO A 11 -12.65 3.26 -8.84
N LEU A 12 -13.56 3.49 -9.79
CA LEU A 12 -13.65 2.68 -11.01
C LEU A 12 -12.41 2.84 -11.91
N ASP A 13 -11.80 4.02 -11.88
CA ASP A 13 -10.65 4.46 -12.66
C ASP A 13 -9.41 4.73 -11.78
N GLY A 14 -9.33 4.11 -10.60
CA GLY A 14 -8.22 4.31 -9.66
C GLY A 14 -6.88 3.87 -10.24
N GLN A 15 -5.83 4.67 -10.00
CA GLN A 15 -4.47 4.42 -10.47
C GLN A 15 -3.41 4.52 -9.36
N ASP A 16 -3.82 4.73 -8.11
CA ASP A 16 -2.90 4.84 -6.98
C ASP A 16 -2.31 3.47 -6.54
N ASN A 17 -1.27 3.52 -5.72
CA ASN A 17 -0.60 2.31 -5.20
C ASN A 17 -1.53 1.40 -4.40
N LEU A 18 -2.60 1.96 -3.82
CA LEU A 18 -3.59 1.18 -3.10
C LEU A 18 -4.50 0.41 -4.05
N HIS A 19 -4.83 1.04 -5.18
CA HIS A 19 -5.55 0.38 -6.28
C HIS A 19 -4.71 -0.76 -6.87
N ALA A 20 -3.41 -0.54 -7.13
CA ALA A 20 -2.48 -1.58 -7.59
C ALA A 20 -2.40 -2.76 -6.61
N LYS A 21 -2.40 -2.51 -5.30
CA LYS A 21 -2.50 -3.56 -4.28
C LYS A 21 -3.77 -4.40 -4.46
N PHE A 22 -4.94 -3.77 -4.58
CA PHE A 22 -6.20 -4.50 -4.70
C PHE A 22 -6.28 -5.27 -6.01
N ALA A 23 -5.83 -4.67 -7.11
CA ALA A 23 -5.73 -5.33 -8.40
C ALA A 23 -4.83 -6.57 -8.34
N GLY A 24 -3.65 -6.46 -7.71
CA GLY A 24 -2.72 -7.58 -7.52
C GLY A 24 -3.31 -8.72 -6.67
N GLN A 25 -3.99 -8.42 -5.57
CA GLN A 25 -4.68 -9.43 -4.74
C GLN A 25 -5.78 -10.14 -5.53
N MET A 26 -6.61 -9.39 -6.26
CA MET A 26 -7.66 -9.97 -7.10
C MET A 26 -7.09 -10.80 -8.26
N ALA A 27 -6.01 -10.33 -8.90
CA ALA A 27 -5.32 -11.07 -9.95
C ALA A 27 -4.75 -12.39 -9.42
N ALA A 28 -4.13 -12.39 -8.25
CA ALA A 28 -3.65 -13.59 -7.59
C ALA A 28 -4.78 -14.60 -7.32
N MET A 29 -5.91 -14.16 -6.78
CA MET A 29 -7.07 -15.05 -6.57
C MET A 29 -7.58 -15.63 -7.89
N ARG A 30 -7.56 -14.87 -9.00
CA ARG A 30 -7.92 -15.37 -10.34
C ARG A 30 -6.91 -16.40 -10.86
N ARG A 31 -5.59 -16.15 -10.71
CA ARG A 31 -4.54 -17.14 -11.06
C ARG A 31 -4.65 -18.43 -10.27
N LEU A 32 -5.18 -18.36 -9.03
CA LEU A 32 -5.50 -19.52 -8.20
C LEU A 32 -6.78 -20.26 -8.64
N GLY A 33 -7.44 -19.84 -9.73
CA GLY A 33 -8.57 -20.52 -10.34
C GLY A 33 -9.94 -20.08 -9.81
N HIS A 34 -10.05 -18.92 -9.17
CA HIS A 34 -11.31 -18.41 -8.65
C HIS A 34 -11.88 -17.28 -9.53
N THR A 35 -13.22 -17.17 -9.57
CA THR A 35 -13.90 -16.01 -10.15
C THR A 35 -13.95 -14.88 -9.14
N VAL A 36 -13.44 -13.70 -9.48
CA VAL A 36 -13.35 -12.57 -8.54
C VAL A 36 -14.08 -11.35 -9.08
N HIS A 37 -15.12 -10.96 -8.36
CA HIS A 37 -15.85 -9.70 -8.57
C HIS A 37 -15.47 -8.69 -7.50
N HIS A 38 -15.65 -7.39 -7.80
CA HIS A 38 -15.52 -6.33 -6.81
C HIS A 38 -16.51 -5.20 -7.04
N LEU A 39 -16.74 -4.39 -6.01
CA LEU A 39 -17.53 -3.17 -6.13
C LEU A 39 -16.59 -1.97 -6.26
N ALA A 40 -16.68 -1.28 -7.41
CA ALA A 40 -16.01 0.00 -7.65
C ALA A 40 -17.02 1.14 -7.68
N TRP A 41 -16.55 2.39 -7.52
CA TRP A 41 -17.42 3.55 -7.52
C TRP A 41 -16.93 4.65 -8.47
N ASP A 42 -17.91 5.40 -9.03
CA ASP A 42 -17.69 6.65 -9.72
C ASP A 42 -18.79 7.67 -9.30
N ARG A 43 -18.83 8.82 -9.97
CA ARG A 43 -19.85 9.85 -9.70
C ARG A 43 -21.28 9.39 -9.99
N ARG A 44 -21.49 8.37 -10.82
CA ARG A 44 -22.80 7.80 -11.17
C ARG A 44 -23.29 6.79 -10.13
N GLY A 45 -22.38 6.11 -9.43
CA GLY A 45 -22.73 5.15 -8.38
C GLY A 45 -21.73 4.04 -8.16
N LEU A 46 -22.26 2.88 -7.76
CA LEU A 46 -21.52 1.66 -7.51
C LEU A 46 -21.67 0.69 -8.66
N TRP A 47 -20.56 0.15 -9.09
CA TRP A 47 -20.44 -0.78 -10.21
C TRP A 47 -19.95 -2.13 -9.72
N LEU A 48 -20.60 -3.20 -10.16
CA LEU A 48 -20.07 -4.54 -10.01
C LEU A 48 -19.15 -4.81 -11.19
N CYS A 49 -17.88 -5.03 -10.88
CA CYS A 49 -16.83 -5.36 -11.83
C CYS A 49 -16.41 -6.82 -11.65
N GLY A 50 -16.09 -7.50 -12.75
CA GLY A 50 -15.70 -8.91 -12.77
C GLY A 50 -15.60 -9.40 -14.20
N ASP A 51 -16.33 -10.47 -14.55
CA ASP A 51 -16.36 -11.03 -15.89
C ASP A 51 -17.19 -10.12 -16.81
N GLY A 52 -16.53 -9.45 -17.76
CA GLY A 52 -17.17 -8.56 -18.74
C GLY A 52 -17.22 -7.08 -18.31
N GLN A 53 -18.15 -6.34 -18.93
CA GLN A 53 -18.28 -4.90 -18.69
C GLN A 53 -18.85 -4.60 -17.30
N PRO A 54 -18.34 -3.53 -16.62
CA PRO A 54 -18.88 -3.10 -15.34
C PRO A 54 -20.39 -2.83 -15.41
N ARG A 55 -21.14 -3.36 -14.44
CA ARG A 55 -22.58 -3.18 -14.32
C ARG A 55 -22.94 -2.26 -13.16
N LEU A 56 -23.72 -1.22 -13.44
CA LEU A 56 -24.21 -0.32 -12.37
C LEU A 56 -25.21 -1.09 -11.48
N VAL A 57 -24.88 -1.22 -10.18
CA VAL A 57 -25.71 -1.94 -9.20
C VAL A 57 -26.40 -1.01 -8.21
N ARG A 58 -25.93 0.23 -8.09
CA ARG A 58 -26.57 1.24 -7.26
C ARG A 58 -26.22 2.64 -7.73
N ARG A 59 -27.22 3.50 -7.95
CA ARG A 59 -27.01 4.91 -8.27
C ARG A 59 -26.52 5.68 -7.03
N ALA A 60 -25.63 6.64 -7.25
CA ALA A 60 -25.13 7.50 -6.19
C ALA A 60 -26.24 8.43 -5.67
N HIS A 61 -26.41 8.48 -4.34
CA HIS A 61 -27.29 9.45 -3.69
C HIS A 61 -26.42 10.59 -3.13
N GLY A 62 -26.46 11.76 -3.78
CA GLY A 62 -25.71 12.92 -3.32
C GLY A 62 -24.24 12.96 -3.72
N ALA A 63 -23.88 12.39 -4.88
CA ALA A 63 -22.52 12.34 -5.42
C ALA A 63 -21.83 13.71 -5.60
N SER A 64 -22.60 14.80 -5.56
CA SER A 64 -22.10 16.19 -5.61
C SER A 64 -21.60 16.70 -4.25
N LEU A 65 -21.82 15.95 -3.15
CA LEU A 65 -21.40 16.38 -1.82
C LEU A 65 -19.99 15.83 -1.52
N PRO A 66 -19.03 16.67 -1.04
CA PRO A 66 -17.71 16.20 -0.62
C PRO A 66 -17.78 15.10 0.46
N ALA A 67 -18.79 15.11 1.31
CA ALA A 67 -19.07 14.10 2.31
C ALA A 67 -19.47 12.73 1.73
N TYR A 68 -19.93 12.65 0.48
CA TYR A 68 -20.29 11.38 -0.17
C TYR A 68 -19.09 10.45 -0.27
N SER A 69 -17.92 11.00 -0.55
CA SER A 69 -16.71 10.20 -0.73
C SER A 69 -16.27 9.42 0.52
N HIS A 70 -16.72 9.79 1.73
CA HIS A 70 -16.24 9.19 2.98
C HIS A 70 -17.28 8.33 3.72
N TYR A 71 -18.50 8.81 3.91
CA TYR A 71 -19.50 8.15 4.78
C TYR A 71 -20.65 7.51 4.00
N LEU A 72 -21.24 8.22 3.06
CA LEU A 72 -22.38 7.73 2.28
C LEU A 72 -21.96 6.57 1.36
N LEU A 73 -20.74 6.60 0.84
CA LEU A 73 -20.21 5.52 0.01
C LEU A 73 -20.15 4.17 0.76
N TYR A 74 -19.69 4.16 2.02
CA TYR A 74 -19.69 2.91 2.80
C TYR A 74 -21.09 2.38 3.10
N ARG A 75 -22.05 3.27 3.39
CA ARG A 75 -23.45 2.90 3.52
C ARG A 75 -24.00 2.31 2.23
N ASP A 76 -23.68 2.93 1.11
CA ASP A 76 -24.13 2.50 -0.21
C ASP A 76 -23.47 1.18 -0.66
N LEU A 77 -22.19 0.95 -0.30
CA LEU A 77 -21.52 -0.34 -0.49
C LEU A 77 -22.26 -1.47 0.24
N MET A 78 -22.64 -1.27 1.50
CA MET A 78 -23.39 -2.28 2.26
C MET A 78 -24.80 -2.51 1.70
N ALA A 79 -25.46 -1.44 1.27
CA ALA A 79 -26.79 -1.56 0.64
C ALA A 79 -26.70 -2.22 -0.75
N ALA A 80 -25.64 -1.98 -1.53
CA ALA A 80 -25.41 -2.69 -2.77
C ALA A 80 -25.15 -4.18 -2.50
N LEU A 81 -24.27 -4.51 -1.54
CA LEU A 81 -24.00 -5.89 -1.14
C LEU A 81 -25.29 -6.64 -0.74
N GLU A 82 -26.17 -6.00 0.01
CA GLU A 82 -27.44 -6.59 0.43
C GLU A 82 -28.35 -6.94 -0.76
N ASN A 83 -28.29 -6.11 -1.83
CA ASN A 83 -29.17 -6.24 -2.99
C ASN A 83 -28.54 -7.00 -4.18
N LEU A 84 -27.30 -7.51 -4.04
CA LEU A 84 -26.74 -8.39 -5.06
C LEU A 84 -27.51 -9.71 -5.10
N ASP A 85 -27.93 -10.09 -6.31
CA ASP A 85 -28.61 -11.38 -6.56
C ASP A 85 -27.63 -12.55 -6.60
N THR A 86 -26.37 -12.26 -6.92
CA THR A 86 -25.30 -13.26 -7.01
C THR A 86 -24.96 -13.82 -5.64
N ALA A 87 -24.94 -15.14 -5.50
CA ALA A 87 -24.34 -15.81 -4.37
C ALA A 87 -22.82 -15.88 -4.54
N TYR A 88 -22.09 -15.70 -3.45
CA TYR A 88 -20.64 -15.80 -3.39
C TYR A 88 -20.26 -16.86 -2.36
N ASP A 89 -19.16 -17.57 -2.63
CA ASP A 89 -18.55 -18.52 -1.69
C ASP A 89 -17.72 -17.80 -0.63
N LEU A 90 -17.16 -16.63 -0.99
CA LEU A 90 -16.36 -15.80 -0.12
C LEU A 90 -16.68 -14.33 -0.33
N VAL A 91 -16.83 -13.60 0.78
CA VAL A 91 -16.71 -12.13 0.83
C VAL A 91 -15.38 -11.80 1.49
N TYR A 92 -14.43 -11.32 0.69
CA TYR A 92 -13.15 -10.81 1.18
C TYR A 92 -13.26 -9.31 1.37
N MET A 93 -13.36 -8.85 2.60
CA MET A 93 -13.62 -7.46 2.94
C MET A 93 -12.37 -6.81 3.55
N ARG A 94 -11.89 -5.73 2.97
CA ARG A 94 -10.95 -4.87 3.68
C ARG A 94 -11.63 -4.15 4.82
N TYR A 95 -11.00 -4.12 6.01
CA TYR A 95 -11.51 -3.34 7.14
C TYR A 95 -11.76 -1.89 6.73
N MET A 96 -12.98 -1.45 6.91
CA MET A 96 -13.46 -0.13 6.57
C MET A 96 -14.49 0.34 7.59
N PRO A 97 -14.77 1.64 7.70
CA PRO A 97 -15.89 2.11 8.49
C PRO A 97 -17.18 1.39 8.12
N VAL A 98 -17.90 0.88 9.11
CA VAL A 98 -19.14 0.12 8.93
C VAL A 98 -20.32 0.86 9.54
N PHE A 99 -21.50 0.66 8.96
CA PHE A 99 -22.75 1.28 9.37
C PHE A 99 -23.77 0.24 9.80
N ALA A 100 -24.85 0.69 10.43
CA ALA A 100 -25.90 -0.17 10.99
C ALA A 100 -26.45 -1.24 10.03
N GLY A 101 -26.44 -0.98 8.71
CA GLY A 101 -26.85 -1.94 7.69
C GLY A 101 -25.86 -3.08 7.44
N ALA A 102 -24.58 -2.91 7.80
CA ALA A 102 -23.54 -3.88 7.50
C ALA A 102 -23.78 -5.28 8.10
N PRO A 103 -24.18 -5.41 9.40
CA PRO A 103 -24.49 -6.73 9.95
C PRO A 103 -25.60 -7.46 9.21
N ARG A 104 -26.62 -6.74 8.70
CA ARG A 104 -27.72 -7.32 7.94
C ARG A 104 -27.25 -7.81 6.57
N ALA A 105 -26.48 -6.99 5.84
CA ALA A 105 -25.94 -7.34 4.53
C ALA A 105 -25.02 -8.58 4.63
N LEU A 106 -24.10 -8.59 5.59
CA LEU A 106 -23.17 -9.71 5.80
C LEU A 106 -23.87 -10.99 6.29
N LYS A 107 -24.90 -10.88 7.16
CA LYS A 107 -25.74 -12.02 7.53
C LYS A 107 -26.46 -12.60 6.33
N LYS A 108 -26.93 -11.78 5.38
CA LYS A 108 -27.55 -12.27 4.14
C LYS A 108 -26.54 -13.06 3.31
N CYS A 109 -25.30 -12.59 3.16
CA CYS A 109 -24.24 -13.32 2.47
C CYS A 109 -23.95 -14.67 3.17
N ARG A 110 -23.82 -14.68 4.51
CA ARG A 110 -23.63 -15.90 5.30
C ARG A 110 -24.75 -16.93 5.12
N ARG A 111 -26.03 -16.48 5.13
CA ARG A 111 -27.18 -17.36 4.91
C ARG A 111 -27.20 -17.98 3.50
N ARG A 112 -26.52 -17.35 2.53
CA ARG A 112 -26.33 -17.85 1.17
C ARG A 112 -25.08 -18.72 1.01
N GLY A 113 -24.39 -19.06 2.10
CA GLY A 113 -23.22 -19.93 2.10
C GLY A 113 -21.87 -19.20 2.08
N ALA A 114 -21.83 -17.88 1.95
CA ALA A 114 -20.57 -17.15 1.88
C ALA A 114 -19.76 -17.25 3.18
N ARG A 115 -18.47 -17.48 3.08
CA ARG A 115 -17.49 -17.22 4.14
C ARG A 115 -17.13 -15.74 4.17
N LEU A 116 -16.64 -15.23 5.31
CA LEU A 116 -16.24 -13.83 5.48
C LEU A 116 -14.81 -13.74 5.98
N VAL A 117 -13.95 -13.14 5.17
CA VAL A 117 -12.58 -12.75 5.56
C VAL A 117 -12.53 -11.23 5.70
N VAL A 118 -11.92 -10.73 6.79
CA VAL A 118 -11.69 -9.30 6.99
C VAL A 118 -10.19 -9.02 7.01
N GLU A 119 -9.70 -8.27 6.02
CA GLU A 119 -8.32 -7.80 5.97
C GLU A 119 -8.14 -6.51 6.78
N HIS A 120 -7.21 -6.53 7.72
CA HIS A 120 -6.82 -5.39 8.55
C HIS A 120 -5.49 -4.84 8.08
N HIS A 121 -5.52 -3.66 7.46
CA HIS A 121 -4.33 -2.99 6.90
C HIS A 121 -3.46 -2.28 7.93
N THR A 122 -3.96 -2.09 9.14
CA THR A 122 -3.23 -1.55 10.30
C THR A 122 -3.75 -2.22 11.55
N PHE A 123 -2.84 -2.76 12.35
CA PHE A 123 -3.17 -3.37 13.64
C PHE A 123 -2.15 -2.92 14.69
N PRO A 124 -2.54 -2.59 15.93
CA PRO A 124 -3.91 -2.39 16.41
C PRO A 124 -4.64 -1.22 15.75
N PHE A 125 -5.94 -1.33 15.53
CA PHE A 125 -6.77 -0.32 14.82
C PHE A 125 -6.70 1.09 15.39
N ARG A 126 -6.45 1.22 16.72
CA ARG A 126 -6.30 2.53 17.37
C ARG A 126 -5.17 3.36 16.77
N TYR A 127 -4.16 2.76 16.15
CA TYR A 127 -3.07 3.46 15.48
C TYR A 127 -3.46 4.03 14.13
N ALA A 128 -4.52 3.50 13.52
CA ALA A 128 -5.09 4.07 12.29
C ALA A 128 -6.09 5.20 12.54
N ARG A 129 -6.46 5.45 13.80
CA ARG A 129 -7.41 6.49 14.20
C ARG A 129 -6.69 7.82 14.37
N THR A 130 -6.37 8.44 13.24
CA THR A 130 -5.91 9.83 13.19
C THR A 130 -7.14 10.72 13.09
N GLY A 131 -7.41 11.54 14.10
CA GLY A 131 -8.57 12.43 14.02
C GLY A 131 -8.77 13.25 15.29
N ALA A 132 -9.46 14.37 15.12
CA ALA A 132 -9.80 15.27 16.21
C ALA A 132 -10.73 14.59 17.24
N LEU A 133 -10.75 15.10 18.46
CA LEU A 133 -11.58 14.58 19.56
C LEU A 133 -13.07 14.45 19.19
N TRP A 134 -13.58 15.31 18.31
CA TRP A 134 -14.96 15.27 17.82
C TRP A 134 -15.30 14.00 17.01
N MET A 135 -14.31 13.26 16.51
CA MET A 135 -14.52 11.98 15.81
C MET A 135 -14.69 10.77 16.75
N GLN A 136 -14.44 10.92 18.05
CA GLN A 136 -14.52 9.80 19.00
C GLN A 136 -15.90 9.12 19.03
N PRO A 137 -17.05 9.84 18.99
CA PRO A 137 -18.37 9.21 18.93
C PRO A 137 -18.56 8.34 17.68
N PHE A 138 -17.98 8.77 16.54
CA PHE A 138 -18.00 7.99 15.30
C PHE A 138 -17.18 6.70 15.44
N PHE A 139 -15.98 6.76 16.01
CA PHE A 139 -15.16 5.56 16.23
C PHE A 139 -15.84 4.60 17.20
N TRP A 140 -16.43 5.10 18.27
CA TRP A 140 -17.20 4.28 19.20
C TRP A 140 -18.40 3.59 18.52
N TYR A 141 -19.16 4.33 17.72
CA TYR A 141 -20.26 3.78 16.93
C TYR A 141 -19.77 2.68 15.98
N ASN A 142 -18.69 2.94 15.25
CA ASN A 142 -18.10 1.98 14.31
C ASN A 142 -17.66 0.69 15.01
N ASP A 143 -17.03 0.79 16.19
CA ASP A 143 -16.66 -0.37 16.99
C ASP A 143 -17.88 -1.21 17.39
N ARG A 144 -18.94 -0.55 17.87
CA ARG A 144 -20.19 -1.24 18.24
C ARG A 144 -20.87 -1.95 17.08
N VAL A 145 -20.81 -1.37 15.89
CA VAL A 145 -21.31 -2.05 14.67
C VAL A 145 -20.40 -3.20 14.30
N PHE A 146 -19.07 -3.03 14.40
CA PHE A 146 -18.11 -4.07 14.11
C PHE A 146 -18.20 -5.26 15.09
N ASP A 147 -18.47 -5.03 16.37
CA ASP A 147 -18.74 -6.09 17.36
C ASP A 147 -19.89 -7.01 16.91
N ARG A 148 -20.88 -6.46 16.20
CA ARG A 148 -22.02 -7.25 15.64
C ARG A 148 -21.64 -8.02 14.38
N ILE A 149 -20.56 -7.62 13.70
CA ILE A 149 -20.02 -8.28 12.51
C ILE A 149 -19.04 -9.39 12.92
N ALA A 150 -18.28 -9.19 13.97
CA ALA A 150 -17.22 -10.09 14.41
C ALA A 150 -17.65 -11.57 14.52
N PRO A 151 -18.85 -11.92 15.04
CA PRO A 151 -19.31 -13.31 15.06
C PRO A 151 -19.54 -13.92 13.67
N LEU A 152 -19.66 -13.10 12.62
CA LEU A 152 -19.86 -13.55 11.24
C LEU A 152 -18.55 -13.81 10.51
N VAL A 153 -17.43 -13.31 11.02
CA VAL A 153 -16.10 -13.44 10.42
C VAL A 153 -15.58 -14.86 10.61
N ASP A 154 -15.09 -15.48 9.57
CA ASP A 154 -14.43 -16.78 9.63
C ASP A 154 -12.92 -16.65 9.87
N LEU A 155 -12.31 -15.58 9.30
CA LEU A 155 -10.88 -15.35 9.39
C LEU A 155 -10.57 -13.85 9.35
N HIS A 156 -9.68 -13.39 10.23
CA HIS A 156 -9.04 -12.07 10.11
C HIS A 156 -7.67 -12.21 9.45
N ALA A 157 -7.46 -11.52 8.34
CA ALA A 157 -6.15 -11.36 7.71
C ALA A 157 -5.52 -10.04 8.17
N VAL A 158 -4.44 -10.10 8.93
CA VAL A 158 -3.83 -8.93 9.58
C VAL A 158 -2.47 -8.66 8.96
N MET A 159 -2.24 -7.40 8.54
CA MET A 159 -0.95 -6.98 8.00
C MET A 159 0.09 -6.87 9.12
N GLY A 160 1.20 -7.59 8.97
CA GLY A 160 2.30 -7.62 9.95
C GLY A 160 2.04 -8.56 11.13
N ASP A 161 2.64 -8.27 12.27
CA ASP A 161 2.51 -9.09 13.47
C ASP A 161 1.08 -9.11 13.99
N ALA A 162 0.54 -10.29 14.23
CA ALA A 162 -0.86 -10.48 14.59
C ALA A 162 -1.02 -11.46 15.75
N PRO A 163 -2.04 -11.30 16.61
CA PRO A 163 -2.39 -12.30 17.62
C PRO A 163 -2.94 -13.57 16.95
N GLN A 164 -2.99 -14.68 17.67
CA GLN A 164 -3.59 -15.90 17.15
C GLN A 164 -5.11 -15.79 16.93
N THR A 165 -5.77 -14.96 17.73
CA THR A 165 -7.21 -14.71 17.64
C THR A 165 -7.52 -13.22 17.77
N LEU A 166 -8.55 -12.78 17.06
CA LEU A 166 -9.10 -11.43 17.15
C LEU A 166 -10.62 -11.52 17.29
N LEU A 167 -11.18 -10.89 18.33
CA LEU A 167 -12.61 -10.95 18.63
C LEU A 167 -13.17 -12.38 18.64
N GLY A 168 -12.39 -13.33 19.18
CA GLY A 168 -12.75 -14.75 19.27
C GLY A 168 -12.70 -15.51 17.93
N ARG A 169 -12.08 -14.96 16.89
CA ARG A 169 -11.95 -15.58 15.57
C ARG A 169 -10.50 -15.80 15.20
N PRO A 170 -10.20 -16.81 14.35
CA PRO A 170 -8.84 -17.07 13.88
C PRO A 170 -8.24 -15.87 13.15
N VAL A 171 -6.92 -15.74 13.27
CA VAL A 171 -6.14 -14.73 12.56
C VAL A 171 -5.08 -15.40 11.69
N ILE A 172 -4.83 -14.84 10.53
CA ILE A 172 -3.65 -15.11 9.73
C ILE A 172 -2.84 -13.81 9.57
N SER A 173 -1.55 -13.88 9.85
CA SER A 173 -0.62 -12.79 9.56
C SER A 173 -0.34 -12.79 8.06
N ILE A 174 -0.50 -11.65 7.42
CA ILE A 174 -0.18 -11.46 6.00
C ILE A 174 0.78 -10.30 5.81
N THR A 175 1.41 -10.25 4.67
CA THR A 175 2.31 -9.16 4.28
C THR A 175 1.83 -8.52 2.97
N ASN A 176 2.51 -7.46 2.54
CA ASN A 176 2.28 -6.92 1.21
C ASN A 176 2.93 -7.81 0.15
N GLY A 177 2.20 -8.07 -0.92
CA GLY A 177 2.74 -8.63 -2.15
C GLY A 177 2.95 -7.55 -3.21
N VAL A 178 3.46 -7.98 -4.36
CA VAL A 178 3.58 -7.16 -5.57
C VAL A 178 3.19 -7.99 -6.80
N ASP A 179 2.64 -7.33 -7.79
CA ASP A 179 2.45 -7.94 -9.13
C ASP A 179 3.66 -7.58 -9.98
N VAL A 180 4.59 -8.54 -10.07
CA VAL A 180 5.88 -8.34 -10.74
C VAL A 180 5.71 -8.10 -12.23
N ASP A 181 4.74 -8.77 -12.85
CA ASP A 181 4.51 -8.70 -14.30
C ASP A 181 3.87 -7.36 -14.72
N ALA A 182 3.23 -6.66 -13.78
CA ALA A 182 2.63 -5.35 -14.03
C ALA A 182 3.64 -4.18 -14.01
N LEU A 183 4.90 -4.43 -13.65
CA LEU A 183 5.92 -3.39 -13.47
C LEU A 183 7.07 -3.57 -14.47
N PRO A 184 7.53 -2.52 -15.15
CA PRO A 184 8.73 -2.60 -15.98
C PRO A 184 9.98 -2.82 -15.13
N LEU A 185 10.99 -3.46 -15.75
CA LEU A 185 12.30 -3.62 -15.14
C LEU A 185 13.10 -2.31 -15.29
N HIS A 186 13.71 -1.86 -14.22
CA HIS A 186 14.62 -0.72 -14.20
C HIS A 186 15.78 -0.92 -15.17
N GLN A 187 15.97 0.05 -16.07
CA GLN A 187 16.98 -0.03 -17.14
C GLN A 187 18.34 0.56 -16.72
N GLY A 188 18.38 1.29 -15.63
CA GLY A 188 19.57 2.01 -15.17
C GLY A 188 19.84 3.29 -15.92
N LEU A 189 20.69 4.14 -15.34
CA LEU A 189 21.16 5.38 -15.97
C LEU A 189 22.23 5.08 -17.03
N LYS A 190 22.10 5.71 -18.20
CA LYS A 190 23.06 5.52 -19.30
C LYS A 190 24.40 6.26 -19.09
N GLU A 191 24.35 7.46 -18.49
CA GLU A 191 25.54 8.29 -18.19
C GLU A 191 25.29 9.14 -16.95
N PRO A 192 25.48 8.59 -15.75
CA PRO A 192 25.19 9.32 -14.51
C PRO A 192 26.35 10.17 -14.05
N ALA A 193 26.29 11.51 -14.24
CA ALA A 193 27.22 12.41 -13.59
C ALA A 193 26.83 12.64 -12.12
N ASP A 194 25.52 12.75 -11.85
CA ASP A 194 24.95 13.00 -10.52
C ASP A 194 24.39 11.72 -9.88
N LEU A 195 24.17 11.75 -8.55
CA LEU A 195 23.57 10.66 -7.80
C LEU A 195 22.07 10.93 -7.63
N HIS A 196 21.20 10.11 -8.22
CA HIS A 196 19.77 10.31 -8.22
C HIS A 196 19.05 9.32 -7.29
N MET A 197 18.23 9.85 -6.39
CA MET A 197 17.42 9.07 -5.44
C MET A 197 15.94 9.34 -5.63
N LEU A 198 15.10 8.32 -5.58
CA LEU A 198 13.65 8.38 -5.79
C LEU A 198 12.88 8.05 -4.52
N ALA A 199 12.07 8.98 -4.03
CA ALA A 199 11.14 8.79 -2.92
C ALA A 199 9.68 8.75 -3.42
N LEU A 200 9.11 7.55 -3.55
CA LEU A 200 7.69 7.35 -3.87
C LEU A 200 6.87 7.32 -2.59
N ALA A 201 6.00 8.31 -2.35
CA ALA A 201 5.18 8.34 -1.14
C ALA A 201 3.99 9.29 -1.21
N SER A 202 2.98 9.06 -0.32
CA SER A 202 2.24 10.19 0.23
C SER A 202 3.15 10.91 1.23
N MET A 203 3.37 12.21 1.02
CA MET A 203 4.39 13.02 1.72
C MET A 203 3.93 13.32 3.15
N SER A 204 4.30 12.44 4.08
CA SER A 204 3.93 12.52 5.49
C SER A 204 5.17 12.47 6.38
N CYS A 205 5.11 13.05 7.57
CA CYS A 205 6.24 13.25 8.48
C CYS A 205 7.01 11.95 8.84
N TRP A 206 6.34 10.80 8.85
CA TRP A 206 6.94 9.49 9.10
C TRP A 206 7.76 8.94 7.93
N GLN A 207 7.74 9.60 6.76
CA GLN A 207 8.65 9.27 5.67
C GLN A 207 10.09 9.70 5.99
N GLY A 208 10.28 10.78 6.80
CA GLY A 208 11.57 11.18 7.33
C GLY A 208 12.55 11.69 6.27
N TYR A 209 12.07 12.28 5.18
CA TYR A 209 12.94 12.78 4.11
C TYR A 209 13.73 14.05 4.52
N ASP A 210 13.28 14.75 5.57
CA ASP A 210 14.05 15.80 6.23
C ASP A 210 15.45 15.32 6.70
N ARG A 211 15.56 14.07 7.19
CA ARG A 211 16.85 13.47 7.57
C ARG A 211 17.78 13.32 6.37
N LEU A 212 17.23 12.90 5.22
CA LEU A 212 18.03 12.75 4.01
C LEU A 212 18.45 14.09 3.42
N ILE A 213 17.57 15.11 3.43
CA ILE A 213 17.88 16.48 2.99
C ILE A 213 19.04 17.06 3.83
N ARG A 214 19.02 16.91 5.16
CA ARG A 214 20.13 17.32 6.03
C ARG A 214 21.42 16.57 5.73
N ALA A 215 21.34 15.27 5.44
CA ALA A 215 22.51 14.48 5.08
C ALA A 215 23.10 14.94 3.72
N MET A 216 22.25 15.28 2.75
CA MET A 216 22.68 15.85 1.47
C MET A 216 23.42 17.19 1.63
N ALA A 217 22.97 18.05 2.57
CA ALA A 217 23.58 19.35 2.84
C ALA A 217 25.02 19.23 3.38
N THR A 218 25.31 18.16 4.09
CA THR A 218 26.64 17.92 4.70
C THR A 218 27.50 16.93 3.91
N TYR A 219 27.06 16.50 2.73
CA TYR A 219 27.82 15.56 1.90
C TYR A 219 29.09 16.22 1.32
N PRO A 220 30.30 15.71 1.66
CA PRO A 220 31.56 16.31 1.22
C PRO A 220 32.07 15.78 -0.13
N GLY A 221 31.35 14.82 -0.75
CA GLY A 221 31.78 14.22 -2.01
C GLY A 221 31.64 15.16 -3.20
N PRO A 222 32.29 14.83 -4.32
CA PRO A 222 32.31 15.70 -5.51
C PRO A 222 31.00 15.63 -6.32
N GLU A 223 30.21 14.57 -6.17
CA GLU A 223 29.01 14.36 -6.97
C GLU A 223 27.84 15.19 -6.44
N LYS A 224 27.06 15.73 -7.34
CA LYS A 224 25.79 16.34 -7.02
C LYS A 224 24.79 15.23 -6.67
N VAL A 225 24.16 15.35 -5.50
CA VAL A 225 23.10 14.43 -5.06
C VAL A 225 21.76 15.06 -5.32
N VAL A 226 20.86 14.36 -6.00
CA VAL A 226 19.51 14.81 -6.35
C VAL A 226 18.47 13.88 -5.73
N LEU A 227 17.48 14.45 -5.04
CA LEU A 227 16.35 13.74 -4.46
C LEU A 227 15.06 14.10 -5.21
N HIS A 228 14.45 13.10 -5.84
CA HIS A 228 13.15 13.22 -6.48
C HIS A 228 12.05 12.76 -5.50
N LEU A 229 11.10 13.63 -5.21
CA LEU A 229 9.92 13.36 -4.39
C LEU A 229 8.71 13.20 -5.30
N ALA A 230 8.18 11.98 -5.44
CA ALA A 230 7.01 11.70 -6.27
C ALA A 230 5.86 11.12 -5.44
N GLY A 231 4.65 11.66 -5.63
CA GLY A 231 3.43 11.23 -4.96
C GLY A 231 2.60 12.38 -4.40
N SER A 232 1.54 12.01 -3.66
CA SER A 232 0.56 12.98 -3.16
C SER A 232 1.09 13.79 -1.97
N GLU A 233 0.58 15.00 -1.84
CA GLU A 233 0.68 15.76 -0.60
C GLU A 233 -0.04 15.03 0.55
N GLY A 234 0.59 14.97 1.71
CA GLY A 234 0.06 14.26 2.87
C GLY A 234 -0.40 15.20 3.99
N ASP A 235 0.47 15.40 4.97
CA ASP A 235 0.18 16.12 6.22
C ASP A 235 0.85 17.50 6.31
N GLY A 236 1.24 18.09 5.19
CA GLY A 236 1.99 19.36 5.12
C GLY A 236 3.51 19.20 5.24
N SER A 237 4.01 17.99 5.38
CA SER A 237 5.47 17.71 5.46
C SER A 237 6.21 18.11 4.20
N LEU A 238 5.59 18.01 3.02
CA LEU A 238 6.21 18.40 1.75
C LEU A 238 6.64 19.86 1.77
N ALA A 239 5.76 20.77 2.18
CA ALA A 239 6.10 22.21 2.25
C ALA A 239 7.26 22.47 3.23
N ALA A 240 7.29 21.78 4.36
CA ALA A 240 8.39 21.87 5.33
C ALA A 240 9.72 21.35 4.74
N TRP A 241 9.70 20.25 3.99
CA TRP A 241 10.88 19.68 3.35
C TRP A 241 11.42 20.57 2.21
N MET A 242 10.52 21.15 1.39
CA MET A 242 10.93 22.09 0.34
C MET A 242 11.55 23.36 0.94
N LYS A 243 10.99 23.87 2.05
CA LYS A 243 11.57 24.98 2.80
C LYS A 243 12.96 24.64 3.37
N LEU A 244 13.08 23.48 4.01
CA LEU A 244 14.36 22.97 4.51
C LEU A 244 15.42 22.87 3.39
N ALA A 245 15.03 22.36 2.21
CA ALA A 245 15.93 22.26 1.08
C ALA A 245 16.45 23.63 0.62
N GLN A 246 15.62 24.67 0.66
CA GLN A 246 16.05 26.05 0.36
C GLN A 246 16.99 26.60 1.43
N GLU A 247 16.68 26.40 2.73
CA GLU A 247 17.52 26.82 3.86
C GLU A 247 18.90 26.17 3.82
N GLU A 248 18.99 24.92 3.35
CA GLU A 248 20.24 24.15 3.20
C GLU A 248 20.93 24.36 1.82
N ASN A 249 20.46 25.31 0.99
CA ASN A 249 20.97 25.57 -0.36
C ASN A 249 20.89 24.36 -1.31
N LEU A 250 19.84 23.54 -1.16
CA LEU A 250 19.54 22.34 -1.96
C LEU A 250 18.29 22.51 -2.84
N GLY A 251 17.81 23.74 -3.04
CA GLY A 251 16.54 23.98 -3.75
C GLY A 251 16.50 23.45 -5.18
N ASP A 252 17.64 23.37 -5.86
CA ASP A 252 17.81 22.77 -7.20
C ASP A 252 18.08 21.26 -7.18
N ARG A 253 18.22 20.66 -6.00
CA ARG A 253 18.58 19.24 -5.79
C ARG A 253 17.50 18.43 -5.09
N VAL A 254 16.47 19.07 -4.53
CA VAL A 254 15.28 18.42 -4.00
C VAL A 254 14.11 18.81 -4.87
N ILE A 255 13.62 17.88 -5.68
CA ILE A 255 12.65 18.14 -6.76
C ILE A 255 11.34 17.44 -6.42
N TYR A 256 10.24 18.20 -6.34
CA TYR A 256 8.91 17.60 -6.24
C TYR A 256 8.32 17.38 -7.64
N GLU A 257 8.13 16.12 -7.98
CA GLU A 257 7.66 15.65 -9.29
C GLU A 257 6.12 15.57 -9.38
N GLY A 258 5.40 15.78 -8.28
CA GLY A 258 3.96 15.58 -8.21
C GLY A 258 3.55 14.11 -8.16
N GLU A 259 2.26 13.85 -8.38
CA GLU A 259 1.73 12.49 -8.51
C GLU A 259 1.98 11.97 -9.93
N LEU A 260 2.83 10.94 -10.04
CA LEU A 260 3.15 10.30 -11.31
C LEU A 260 2.63 8.87 -11.36
N HIS A 261 2.16 8.45 -12.53
CA HIS A 261 1.65 7.11 -12.82
C HIS A 261 2.06 6.66 -14.22
N GLY A 262 2.06 5.34 -14.44
CA GLY A 262 2.35 4.74 -15.75
C GLY A 262 3.72 5.16 -16.29
N GLU A 263 3.79 5.43 -17.59
CA GLU A 263 5.02 5.71 -18.31
C GLU A 263 5.86 6.84 -17.69
N LYS A 264 5.23 7.94 -17.22
CA LYS A 264 5.96 9.04 -16.56
C LYS A 264 6.65 8.62 -15.26
N LEU A 265 6.02 7.73 -14.49
CA LEU A 265 6.64 7.17 -13.30
C LEU A 265 7.78 6.23 -13.69
N ASP A 266 7.60 5.42 -14.72
CA ASP A 266 8.59 4.48 -15.21
C ASP A 266 9.85 5.20 -15.71
N GLU A 267 9.68 6.30 -16.47
CA GLU A 267 10.77 7.17 -16.89
C GLU A 267 11.52 7.81 -15.71
N LEU A 268 10.80 8.21 -14.66
CA LEU A 268 11.44 8.75 -13.46
C LEU A 268 12.22 7.68 -12.71
N VAL A 269 11.67 6.47 -12.58
CA VAL A 269 12.36 5.31 -11.99
C VAL A 269 13.67 5.04 -12.72
N ASP A 270 13.63 5.03 -14.07
CA ASP A 270 14.83 4.74 -14.90
C ASP A 270 15.90 5.83 -14.84
N ARG A 271 15.56 7.05 -14.42
CA ARG A 271 16.51 8.14 -14.15
C ARG A 271 17.14 8.10 -12.77
N CYS A 272 16.70 7.21 -11.89
CA CYS A 272 17.18 7.17 -10.51
C CYS A 272 18.05 5.94 -10.25
N ASP A 273 19.06 6.09 -9.43
CA ASP A 273 19.98 5.00 -9.04
C ASP A 273 19.37 4.09 -7.98
N ILE A 274 18.69 4.72 -7.02
CA ILE A 274 18.11 4.01 -5.87
C ILE A 274 16.75 4.58 -5.48
N GLY A 275 15.92 3.73 -4.93
CA GLY A 275 14.69 4.11 -4.24
C GLY A 275 14.93 4.49 -2.78
N VAL A 276 14.08 5.34 -2.23
CA VAL A 276 14.12 5.73 -0.82
C VAL A 276 12.86 5.25 -0.11
N GLY A 277 13.04 4.36 0.84
CA GLY A 277 12.00 3.88 1.73
C GLY A 277 11.53 4.95 2.72
N SER A 278 10.75 4.54 3.71
CA SER A 278 10.38 5.40 4.82
C SER A 278 11.54 5.42 5.82
N LEU A 279 12.03 6.61 6.17
CA LEU A 279 13.23 6.80 6.98
C LEU A 279 12.94 7.17 8.45
N ALA A 280 11.66 7.31 8.83
CA ALA A 280 11.23 7.63 10.18
C ALA A 280 10.00 6.83 10.62
N ILE A 281 10.00 5.52 10.37
CA ILE A 281 8.91 4.61 10.75
C ILE A 281 8.69 4.58 12.26
N TYR A 282 9.75 4.79 13.07
CA TYR A 282 9.66 4.90 14.52
C TYR A 282 8.62 5.95 14.98
N LYS A 283 8.38 7.03 14.21
CA LYS A 283 7.34 8.04 14.49
C LYS A 283 5.93 7.43 14.50
N ARG A 284 5.71 6.30 13.84
CA ARG A 284 4.44 5.55 13.85
C ARG A 284 4.36 4.45 14.90
N ARG A 285 5.42 4.25 15.69
CA ARG A 285 5.55 3.14 16.66
C ARG A 285 5.37 1.77 16.01
N ILE A 286 5.74 1.63 14.75
CA ILE A 286 5.71 0.39 13.98
C ILE A 286 7.16 0.02 13.67
N GLN A 287 7.56 -1.23 13.98
CA GLN A 287 8.95 -1.68 13.82
C GLN A 287 9.15 -2.58 12.59
N ASN A 288 8.13 -3.33 12.20
CA ASN A 288 8.27 -4.47 11.28
C ASN A 288 7.28 -4.40 10.10
N VAL A 289 7.25 -3.30 9.35
CA VAL A 289 6.38 -3.20 8.17
C VAL A 289 7.21 -2.96 6.91
N ILE A 290 7.18 -3.90 5.98
CA ILE A 290 7.65 -3.68 4.62
C ILE A 290 6.55 -2.97 3.84
N THR A 291 6.83 -1.73 3.47
CA THR A 291 5.90 -0.88 2.74
C THR A 291 5.72 -1.35 1.29
N LEU A 292 4.61 -1.00 0.66
CA LEU A 292 4.35 -1.30 -0.75
C LEU A 292 5.47 -0.79 -1.66
N LYS A 293 6.04 0.40 -1.37
CA LYS A 293 7.12 0.98 -2.17
C LYS A 293 8.39 0.11 -2.19
N LEU A 294 8.76 -0.53 -1.08
CA LEU A 294 9.93 -1.43 -1.06
C LEU A 294 9.68 -2.69 -1.90
N ARG A 295 8.45 -3.20 -1.91
CA ARG A 295 8.05 -4.29 -2.80
C ARG A 295 8.10 -3.87 -4.27
N GLU A 296 7.64 -2.65 -4.56
CA GLU A 296 7.71 -2.08 -5.91
C GLU A 296 9.15 -1.88 -6.36
N TYR A 297 10.01 -1.28 -5.52
CA TYR A 297 11.44 -1.14 -5.84
C TYR A 297 12.10 -2.50 -6.11
N MET A 298 11.84 -3.50 -5.26
CA MET A 298 12.37 -4.84 -5.46
C MET A 298 11.87 -5.45 -6.78
N ALA A 299 10.59 -5.31 -7.11
CA ALA A 299 10.00 -5.83 -8.34
C ALA A 299 10.49 -5.09 -9.59
N ARG A 300 10.73 -3.79 -9.51
CA ARG A 300 11.35 -3.01 -10.58
C ARG A 300 12.85 -3.27 -10.71
N GLY A 301 13.47 -3.87 -9.70
CA GLY A 301 14.93 -4.04 -9.66
C GLY A 301 15.67 -2.74 -9.36
N LEU A 302 15.05 -1.81 -8.66
CA LEU A 302 15.66 -0.56 -8.19
C LEU A 302 16.18 -0.75 -6.77
N PRO A 303 17.50 -0.77 -6.52
CA PRO A 303 18.06 -0.86 -5.17
C PRO A 303 17.56 0.28 -4.28
N PHE A 304 17.58 0.10 -2.94
CA PHE A 304 16.90 1.09 -2.10
C PHE A 304 17.49 1.26 -0.70
N LEU A 305 17.20 2.43 -0.10
CA LEU A 305 17.41 2.71 1.32
C LEU A 305 16.19 2.28 2.14
N TYR A 306 16.40 1.75 3.35
CA TYR A 306 15.32 1.37 4.24
C TYR A 306 15.73 1.44 5.71
N THR A 307 14.73 1.40 6.65
CA THR A 307 14.97 1.48 8.10
C THR A 307 14.38 0.30 8.88
N VAL A 308 13.63 -0.59 8.25
CA VAL A 308 12.93 -1.69 8.94
C VAL A 308 13.94 -2.65 9.56
N GLU A 309 13.76 -2.99 10.84
CA GLU A 309 14.70 -3.85 11.57
C GLU A 309 14.60 -5.33 11.17
N LYS A 310 13.40 -5.79 10.85
CA LYS A 310 13.17 -7.17 10.41
C LYS A 310 12.41 -7.17 9.09
N THR A 311 12.91 -7.92 8.15
CA THR A 311 12.24 -8.19 6.89
C THR A 311 11.45 -9.50 6.99
N ASP A 312 10.27 -9.56 6.39
CA ASP A 312 9.46 -10.77 6.30
C ASP A 312 10.04 -11.80 5.33
N VAL A 313 10.86 -11.32 4.36
CA VAL A 313 11.61 -12.13 3.41
C VAL A 313 13.06 -11.63 3.41
N PRO A 314 14.04 -12.46 3.74
CA PRO A 314 15.45 -12.12 3.60
C PRO A 314 15.80 -11.84 2.14
N TRP A 315 16.65 -10.85 1.88
CA TRP A 315 17.21 -10.56 0.57
C TRP A 315 18.73 -10.34 0.62
N GLU A 316 19.36 -10.28 -0.53
CA GLU A 316 20.80 -10.01 -0.62
C GLU A 316 21.13 -8.61 -0.10
N GLU A 317 22.22 -8.48 0.65
CA GLU A 317 22.69 -7.17 1.15
C GLU A 317 23.02 -6.18 0.01
N ALA A 318 23.34 -6.70 -1.16
CA ALA A 318 23.58 -5.87 -2.34
C ALA A 318 22.36 -5.07 -2.80
N PHE A 319 21.14 -5.54 -2.51
CA PHE A 319 19.88 -4.92 -2.98
C PHE A 319 19.50 -3.65 -2.23
N SER A 320 20.02 -3.47 -1.03
CA SER A 320 19.56 -2.37 -0.19
C SER A 320 20.62 -1.90 0.82
N LEU A 321 20.46 -0.67 1.27
CA LEU A 321 21.24 -0.13 2.37
C LEU A 321 20.32 0.22 3.53
N GLN A 322 20.55 -0.42 4.69
CA GLN A 322 19.84 -0.11 5.91
C GLN A 322 20.46 1.12 6.58
N VAL A 323 19.59 2.07 6.97
CA VAL A 323 19.93 3.23 7.80
C VAL A 323 19.19 3.15 9.13
N PRO A 324 19.68 3.80 10.21
CA PRO A 324 19.06 3.74 11.53
C PRO A 324 17.60 4.21 11.52
N ASN A 325 16.73 3.52 12.28
CA ASN A 325 15.33 3.88 12.45
C ASN A 325 15.11 4.78 13.68
N ASP A 326 15.83 5.88 13.73
CA ASP A 326 15.80 6.90 14.77
C ASP A 326 16.13 8.28 14.20
N ASP A 327 16.38 9.28 15.04
CA ASP A 327 16.74 10.65 14.61
C ASP A 327 18.23 10.84 14.31
N SER A 328 19.06 9.79 14.36
CA SER A 328 20.48 9.90 14.07
C SER A 328 20.74 10.36 12.62
N PRO A 329 21.83 11.10 12.38
CA PRO A 329 22.18 11.53 11.03
C PRO A 329 22.37 10.34 10.07
N ILE A 330 21.94 10.51 8.82
CA ILE A 330 22.23 9.56 7.74
C ILE A 330 23.64 9.87 7.20
N ASP A 331 24.49 8.86 7.12
CA ASP A 331 25.80 8.96 6.51
C ASP A 331 25.69 8.98 4.97
N MET A 332 25.73 10.18 4.39
CA MET A 332 25.58 10.36 2.94
C MET A 332 26.78 9.80 2.15
N ALA A 333 27.97 9.76 2.73
CA ALA A 333 29.12 9.13 2.07
C ALA A 333 28.89 7.59 1.90
N ARG A 334 28.31 6.97 2.92
CA ARG A 334 27.92 5.56 2.85
C ARG A 334 26.81 5.32 1.81
N VAL A 335 25.86 6.26 1.67
CA VAL A 335 24.82 6.20 0.62
C VAL A 335 25.44 6.34 -0.76
N ALA A 336 26.34 7.29 -0.98
CA ALA A 336 27.05 7.47 -2.24
C ALA A 336 27.87 6.21 -2.62
N ALA A 337 28.61 5.65 -1.68
CA ALA A 337 29.35 4.40 -1.88
C ALA A 337 28.41 3.21 -2.24
N PHE A 338 27.21 3.17 -1.69
CA PHE A 338 26.18 2.18 -2.06
C PHE A 338 25.74 2.40 -3.51
N ILE A 339 25.43 3.62 -3.93
CA ILE A 339 25.05 3.94 -5.31
C ILE A 339 26.16 3.52 -6.29
N HIS A 340 27.43 3.85 -6.01
CA HIS A 340 28.52 3.42 -6.88
C HIS A 340 28.63 1.91 -7.01
N ARG A 341 28.44 1.17 -5.92
CA ARG A 341 28.42 -0.30 -5.93
C ARG A 341 27.28 -0.85 -6.78
N VAL A 342 26.09 -0.26 -6.65
CA VAL A 342 24.90 -0.62 -7.45
C VAL A 342 25.15 -0.38 -8.94
N ARG A 343 25.70 0.78 -9.32
CA ARG A 343 26.03 1.11 -10.71
C ARG A 343 27.05 0.13 -11.34
N ALA A 344 27.94 -0.41 -10.53
CA ALA A 344 28.94 -1.38 -10.98
C ALA A 344 28.37 -2.79 -11.20
N ASP A 345 27.15 -3.08 -10.75
CA ASP A 345 26.53 -4.41 -10.84
C ASP A 345 25.45 -4.45 -11.93
N ALA A 346 25.83 -4.80 -13.14
CA ALA A 346 24.92 -4.82 -14.29
C ALA A 346 23.73 -5.80 -14.16
N ASP A 347 23.82 -6.77 -13.27
CA ASP A 347 22.78 -7.81 -13.09
C ASP A 347 21.88 -7.58 -11.88
N ILE A 348 22.13 -6.54 -11.08
CA ILE A 348 21.42 -6.31 -9.82
C ILE A 348 19.90 -6.22 -10.02
N SER A 349 19.45 -5.48 -11.03
CA SER A 349 18.02 -5.29 -11.32
C SER A 349 17.32 -6.60 -11.65
N ARG A 350 17.95 -7.48 -12.43
CA ARG A 350 17.40 -8.79 -12.77
C ARG A 350 17.35 -9.72 -11.56
N ARG A 351 18.39 -9.71 -10.71
CA ARG A 351 18.42 -10.52 -9.48
C ARG A 351 17.34 -10.08 -8.50
N MET A 352 17.18 -8.78 -8.30
CA MET A 352 16.12 -8.22 -7.45
C MET A 352 14.73 -8.62 -7.95
N ARG A 353 14.47 -8.49 -9.26
CA ARG A 353 13.21 -8.91 -9.86
C ARG A 353 12.94 -10.40 -9.71
N ALA A 354 13.94 -11.25 -9.93
CA ALA A 354 13.83 -12.69 -9.73
C ALA A 354 13.52 -13.03 -8.26
N HIS A 355 14.12 -12.31 -7.32
CA HIS A 355 13.83 -12.42 -5.91
C HIS A 355 12.38 -12.02 -5.59
N ALA A 356 11.90 -10.87 -6.12
CA ALA A 356 10.51 -10.44 -5.95
C ALA A 356 9.51 -11.46 -6.51
N ALA A 357 9.77 -11.98 -7.71
CA ALA A 357 8.93 -12.99 -8.36
C ALA A 357 8.82 -14.27 -7.55
N ARG A 358 9.91 -14.67 -6.89
CA ARG A 358 9.96 -15.90 -6.10
C ARG A 358 9.29 -15.77 -4.73
N TYR A 359 9.45 -14.62 -4.05
CA TYR A 359 9.15 -14.52 -2.62
C TYR A 359 8.14 -13.43 -2.25
N MET A 360 7.84 -12.49 -3.16
CA MET A 360 7.10 -11.29 -2.81
C MET A 360 5.79 -11.11 -3.58
N THR A 361 5.33 -12.12 -4.33
CA THR A 361 4.07 -12.04 -5.09
C THR A 361 2.85 -12.23 -4.20
N TRP A 362 1.69 -11.82 -4.70
CA TRP A 362 0.41 -12.00 -4.01
C TRP A 362 -0.08 -13.45 -3.98
N ASP A 363 0.37 -14.30 -4.90
CA ASP A 363 -0.14 -15.67 -5.07
C ASP A 363 0.01 -16.54 -3.81
N PRO A 364 1.19 -16.68 -3.18
CA PRO A 364 1.33 -17.46 -1.95
C PRO A 364 0.54 -16.87 -0.77
N ILE A 365 0.43 -15.53 -0.72
CA ILE A 365 -0.30 -14.84 0.35
C ILE A 365 -1.80 -15.14 0.23
N MET A 366 -2.37 -14.95 -0.96
CA MET A 366 -3.79 -15.20 -1.19
C MET A 366 -4.13 -16.68 -1.09
N ARG A 367 -3.26 -17.58 -1.56
CA ARG A 367 -3.41 -19.03 -1.39
C ARG A 367 -3.54 -19.40 0.09
N SER A 368 -2.63 -18.91 0.93
CA SER A 368 -2.64 -19.17 2.37
C SER A 368 -3.94 -18.69 3.04
N VAL A 369 -4.46 -17.52 2.63
CA VAL A 369 -5.75 -17.01 3.14
C VAL A 369 -6.91 -17.88 2.69
N LEU A 370 -6.96 -18.27 1.42
CA LEU A 370 -8.04 -19.08 0.84
C LEU A 370 -8.07 -20.48 1.44
N GLU A 371 -6.94 -21.16 1.55
CA GLU A 371 -6.81 -22.47 2.19
C GLU A 371 -7.29 -22.45 3.65
N ARG A 372 -7.00 -21.36 4.39
CA ARG A 372 -7.43 -21.20 5.78
C ARG A 372 -8.95 -21.13 5.94
N VAL A 373 -9.66 -20.74 4.92
CA VAL A 373 -11.13 -20.75 4.88
C VAL A 373 -11.69 -21.91 4.04
N GLY A 374 -10.87 -22.88 3.63
CA GLY A 374 -11.26 -24.09 2.94
C GLY A 374 -11.70 -23.88 1.48
N LEU A 375 -10.98 -22.98 0.77
CA LEU A 375 -11.16 -22.71 -0.66
C LEU A 375 -9.89 -22.98 -1.43
#